data_c632a575bfd41ef82a4819c0c08806ea
#
_entry.id   c632a575bfd41ef82a4819c0c08806ea
#
_cell.length_a   1.000
_cell.length_b   1.000
_cell.length_c   1.000
_cell.angle_alpha   90.00
_cell.angle_beta   90.00
_cell.angle_gamma   90.00
#
_symmetry.space_group_name_H-M   'P 1'
#
loop_
_entity.id
_entity.type
_entity.pdbx_description
1 polymer ?
#
loop_
_entity_poly.entity_id
_entity_poly.type
_entity_poly.pdbx_seq_one_letter_code
_entity_poly.pdbx_strand_id
1 'polypeptide(L)'
;CFGGCSAPPVASNEVEKTEVPEKPASNNDASKGSLDEITSIALNSECSKTAHDVQGKPPKSYLKGSALSFAKAVCNPLSETTEIASQAVGDGSKDALAHYGLKPATAHERLEVVYSLMLGSAARESSWRWCVGKDPEASNTSAETCEAGLYQTSWNSRSASPALPRLFQKFKTDKSGCFATEYKGATTCSDANMKNWGTGEGVEFQKLSKECPGFATEYHAVMLRMRRSHYGPINRKTSLIKPACTKMFKDIRIKIQSKPSLCQKLSKS
;
A
#
# COMPACT_ATOMS: atom_id res chain seq x y z
N CYS A 1 9.83 58.33 50.39
CA CYS A 1 10.26 59.51 49.65
C CYS A 1 10.47 59.14 48.19
N PHE A 2 9.85 59.87 47.34
CA PHE A 2 9.80 59.69 45.87
C PHE A 2 11.09 60.11 45.18
N GLY A 3 11.49 59.43 44.13
CA GLY A 3 12.53 59.85 43.21
C GLY A 3 12.38 59.15 41.86
N GLY A 4 11.69 59.77 40.92
CA GLY A 4 11.58 59.34 39.55
C GLY A 4 12.82 59.70 38.74
N CYS A 5 13.25 58.80 37.90
CA CYS A 5 14.20 59.12 36.80
C CYS A 5 13.56 58.76 35.46
N SER A 6 13.31 59.76 34.69
CA SER A 6 12.87 59.65 33.29
C SER A 6 14.06 59.27 32.41
N ALA A 7 13.90 58.26 31.56
CA ALA A 7 14.84 57.90 30.51
C ALA A 7 14.50 58.68 29.18
N PRO A 8 15.49 59.03 28.37
CA PRO A 8 15.29 59.77 27.11
C PRO A 8 14.77 58.86 25.99
N PRO A 9 14.15 59.41 24.93
CA PRO A 9 13.58 58.65 23.83
C PRO A 9 14.66 58.02 22.94
N VAL A 10 14.49 56.75 22.61
CA VAL A 10 15.35 56.02 21.67
C VAL A 10 14.85 56.29 20.23
N ALA A 11 15.74 56.74 19.39
CA ALA A 11 15.50 56.99 17.97
C ALA A 11 15.20 55.68 17.26
N SER A 12 14.13 55.67 16.46
CA SER A 12 13.76 54.58 15.57
C SER A 12 14.69 54.54 14.36
N ASN A 13 15.57 53.54 14.30
CA ASN A 13 16.26 53.17 13.07
C ASN A 13 15.34 52.28 12.22
N GLU A 14 14.90 52.83 11.09
CA GLU A 14 14.30 52.04 10.01
C GLU A 14 15.37 51.05 9.46
N VAL A 15 15.16 49.77 9.68
CA VAL A 15 15.97 48.71 9.06
C VAL A 15 15.36 48.41 7.71
N GLU A 16 16.06 48.81 6.67
CA GLU A 16 15.80 48.48 5.27
C GLU A 16 15.73 46.96 5.12
N LYS A 17 14.54 46.45 4.74
CA LYS A 17 14.33 45.03 4.44
C LYS A 17 15.03 44.70 3.13
N THR A 18 16.22 44.16 3.20
CA THR A 18 16.84 43.44 2.08
C THR A 18 16.02 42.16 1.81
N GLU A 19 15.39 42.10 0.64
CA GLU A 19 14.77 40.91 0.11
C GLU A 19 15.85 39.79 -0.03
N VAL A 20 15.71 38.75 0.77
CA VAL A 20 16.49 37.51 0.62
C VAL A 20 15.92 36.78 -0.59
N PRO A 21 16.73 36.41 -1.61
CA PRO A 21 16.23 35.66 -2.75
C PRO A 21 15.67 34.32 -2.28
N GLU A 22 14.44 34.04 -2.71
CA GLU A 22 13.77 32.77 -2.45
C GLU A 22 14.63 31.62 -2.94
N LYS A 23 15.00 30.75 -2.00
CA LYS A 23 15.72 29.51 -2.27
C LYS A 23 14.86 28.64 -3.20
N PRO A 24 15.37 28.13 -4.33
CA PRO A 24 14.58 27.30 -5.22
C PRO A 24 13.98 26.11 -4.45
N ALA A 25 12.67 25.88 -4.64
CA ALA A 25 11.93 24.80 -4.00
C ALA A 25 12.68 23.47 -4.14
N SER A 26 12.89 22.77 -3.03
CA SER A 26 13.64 21.52 -3.04
C SER A 26 12.88 20.48 -3.87
N ASN A 27 13.60 19.59 -4.56
CA ASN A 27 13.01 18.50 -5.37
C ASN A 27 12.05 17.60 -4.56
N ASN A 28 12.12 17.64 -3.22
CA ASN A 28 11.24 16.92 -2.31
C ASN A 28 9.80 17.48 -2.29
N ASP A 29 9.59 18.79 -2.46
CA ASP A 29 8.24 19.39 -2.46
C ASP A 29 7.47 19.04 -3.73
N ALA A 30 8.17 18.94 -4.86
CA ALA A 30 7.54 18.59 -6.13
C ALA A 30 7.10 17.10 -6.19
N SER A 31 7.80 16.17 -5.53
CA SER A 31 7.41 14.77 -5.43
C SER A 31 6.20 14.60 -4.51
N LYS A 32 6.19 15.26 -3.37
CA LYS A 32 5.09 15.23 -2.40
C LYS A 32 3.76 15.68 -3.03
N GLY A 33 3.74 16.81 -3.75
CA GLY A 33 2.53 17.31 -4.40
C GLY A 33 1.89 16.34 -5.41
N SER A 34 2.67 15.40 -5.97
CA SER A 34 2.17 14.40 -6.94
C SER A 34 1.61 13.15 -6.29
N LEU A 35 2.21 12.69 -5.22
CA LEU A 35 1.63 11.62 -4.41
C LEU A 35 0.30 12.09 -3.82
N ASP A 36 0.18 13.39 -3.48
CA ASP A 36 -1.06 13.99 -2.98
C ASP A 36 -2.17 13.98 -4.04
N GLU A 37 -1.88 14.16 -5.33
CA GLU A 37 -2.89 14.05 -6.39
C GLU A 37 -3.53 12.64 -6.44
N ILE A 38 -2.71 11.59 -6.36
CA ILE A 38 -3.17 10.20 -6.39
C ILE A 38 -3.93 9.84 -5.12
N THR A 39 -3.37 10.17 -3.97
CA THR A 39 -3.99 9.86 -2.68
C THR A 39 -5.28 10.64 -2.46
N SER A 40 -5.42 11.86 -3.00
CA SER A 40 -6.65 12.65 -2.94
C SER A 40 -7.79 11.98 -3.70
N ILE A 41 -7.54 11.36 -4.86
CA ILE A 41 -8.56 10.58 -5.56
C ILE A 41 -9.10 9.47 -4.65
N ALA A 42 -8.22 8.72 -3.99
CA ALA A 42 -8.64 7.65 -3.11
C ALA A 42 -9.45 8.14 -1.90
N LEU A 43 -8.99 9.22 -1.25
CA LEU A 43 -9.65 9.76 -0.07
C LEU A 43 -11.01 10.40 -0.36
N ASN A 44 -11.20 10.97 -1.55
CA ASN A 44 -12.45 11.61 -1.97
C ASN A 44 -13.40 10.66 -2.71
N SER A 45 -13.00 9.40 -2.95
CA SER A 45 -13.82 8.40 -3.63
C SER A 45 -14.95 7.88 -2.75
N GLU A 46 -16.00 7.33 -3.37
CA GLU A 46 -17.04 6.59 -2.65
C GLU A 46 -16.50 5.32 -1.97
N CYS A 47 -15.36 4.78 -2.43
CA CYS A 47 -14.68 3.67 -1.76
C CYS A 47 -14.31 4.00 -0.31
N SER A 48 -13.89 5.24 -0.03
CA SER A 48 -13.55 5.70 1.32
C SER A 48 -14.71 5.69 2.31
N LYS A 49 -15.94 5.66 1.79
CA LYS A 49 -17.18 5.64 2.57
C LYS A 49 -17.84 4.26 2.60
N THR A 50 -17.36 3.33 1.75
CA THR A 50 -17.94 2.00 1.57
C THR A 50 -17.50 1.06 2.69
N ALA A 51 -18.46 0.44 3.39
CA ALA A 51 -18.18 -0.53 4.42
C ALA A 51 -17.84 -1.92 3.83
N HIS A 52 -16.92 -2.60 4.47
CA HIS A 52 -16.54 -3.99 4.21
C HIS A 52 -17.02 -4.88 5.36
N ASP A 53 -18.24 -5.33 5.29
CA ASP A 53 -18.91 -6.16 6.28
C ASP A 53 -18.68 -5.64 7.73
N VAL A 54 -18.27 -6.52 8.64
CA VAL A 54 -18.05 -6.19 10.07
C VAL A 54 -16.80 -5.33 10.32
N GLN A 55 -15.88 -5.23 9.37
CA GLN A 55 -14.64 -4.43 9.50
C GLN A 55 -14.88 -2.92 9.34
N GLY A 56 -16.06 -2.52 8.84
CA GLY A 56 -16.38 -1.12 8.61
C GLY A 56 -15.70 -0.53 7.37
N LYS A 57 -15.32 0.74 7.43
CA LYS A 57 -14.71 1.48 6.31
C LYS A 57 -13.19 1.36 6.32
N PRO A 58 -12.54 1.31 5.14
CA PRO A 58 -11.08 1.26 5.08
C PRO A 58 -10.46 2.54 5.69
N PRO A 59 -9.40 2.40 6.50
CA PRO A 59 -8.66 3.55 7.03
C PRO A 59 -8.08 4.41 5.91
N LYS A 60 -8.03 5.72 6.13
CA LYS A 60 -7.44 6.68 5.17
C LYS A 60 -5.99 6.33 4.81
N SER A 61 -5.21 5.87 5.78
CA SER A 61 -3.82 5.45 5.58
C SER A 61 -3.73 4.27 4.62
N TYR A 62 -4.55 3.24 4.80
CA TYR A 62 -4.59 2.10 3.90
C TYR A 62 -5.01 2.51 2.47
N LEU A 63 -6.01 3.37 2.33
CA LEU A 63 -6.43 3.86 1.01
C LEU A 63 -5.31 4.62 0.29
N LYS A 64 -4.55 5.47 1.00
CA LYS A 64 -3.40 6.17 0.44
C LYS A 64 -2.34 5.19 -0.06
N GLY A 65 -1.91 4.25 0.80
CA GLY A 65 -0.89 3.26 0.44
C GLY A 65 -1.32 2.36 -0.72
N SER A 66 -2.57 1.87 -0.69
CA SER A 66 -3.14 1.04 -1.76
C SER A 66 -3.24 1.80 -3.10
N ALA A 67 -3.62 3.09 -3.07
CA ALA A 67 -3.66 3.95 -4.24
C ALA A 67 -2.27 4.15 -4.87
N LEU A 68 -1.24 4.35 -4.05
CA LEU A 68 0.14 4.51 -4.53
C LEU A 68 0.72 3.19 -5.05
N SER A 69 0.44 2.06 -4.39
CA SER A 69 0.84 0.73 -4.87
C SER A 69 0.19 0.41 -6.23
N PHE A 70 -1.09 0.72 -6.40
CA PHE A 70 -1.78 0.59 -7.68
C PHE A 70 -1.18 1.51 -8.75
N ALA A 71 -0.95 2.78 -8.41
CA ALA A 71 -0.35 3.75 -9.31
C ALA A 71 1.05 3.30 -9.77
N LYS A 72 1.87 2.75 -8.88
CA LYS A 72 3.17 2.15 -9.20
C LYS A 72 3.03 1.00 -10.20
N ALA A 73 2.05 0.11 -10.00
CA ALA A 73 1.78 -0.98 -10.94
C ALA A 73 1.36 -0.46 -12.33
N VAL A 74 0.47 0.55 -12.39
CA VAL A 74 0.08 1.20 -13.65
C VAL A 74 1.26 1.84 -14.36
N CYS A 75 2.19 2.45 -13.61
CA CYS A 75 3.39 3.09 -14.14
C CYS A 75 4.47 2.09 -14.59
N ASN A 76 4.42 0.85 -14.11
CA ASN A 76 5.40 -0.20 -14.43
C ASN A 76 4.70 -1.45 -15.00
N PRO A 77 4.01 -1.31 -16.16
CA PRO A 77 3.17 -2.39 -16.70
C PRO A 77 3.98 -3.63 -17.12
N LEU A 78 5.27 -3.46 -17.39
CA LEU A 78 6.21 -4.53 -17.77
C LEU A 78 6.97 -5.13 -16.58
N SER A 79 6.65 -4.73 -15.34
CA SER A 79 7.21 -5.44 -14.21
C SER A 79 6.57 -6.82 -14.08
N GLU A 80 7.37 -7.84 -13.78
CA GLU A 80 6.92 -9.23 -13.71
C GLU A 80 5.67 -9.42 -12.82
N THR A 81 5.63 -8.74 -11.68
CA THR A 81 4.49 -8.81 -10.75
C THR A 81 3.24 -8.16 -11.32
N THR A 82 3.37 -7.04 -12.04
CA THR A 82 2.26 -6.38 -12.71
C THR A 82 1.75 -7.19 -13.89
N GLU A 83 2.63 -7.78 -14.68
CA GLU A 83 2.24 -8.67 -15.78
C GLU A 83 1.42 -9.84 -15.27
N ILE A 84 1.84 -10.51 -14.17
CA ILE A 84 1.06 -11.58 -13.55
C ILE A 84 -0.27 -11.07 -13.01
N ALA A 85 -0.28 -9.94 -12.30
CA ALA A 85 -1.50 -9.36 -11.73
C ALA A 85 -2.53 -8.99 -12.82
N SER A 86 -2.08 -8.53 -13.97
CA SER A 86 -2.90 -8.07 -15.10
C SER A 86 -3.09 -9.09 -16.22
N GLN A 87 -2.50 -10.30 -16.13
CA GLN A 87 -2.61 -11.35 -17.15
C GLN A 87 -4.06 -11.76 -17.43
N ALA A 88 -4.31 -12.42 -18.54
CA ALA A 88 -5.62 -13.00 -18.86
C ALA A 88 -6.14 -13.87 -17.70
N VAL A 89 -7.48 -13.91 -17.54
CA VAL A 89 -8.11 -14.72 -16.49
C VAL A 89 -7.83 -16.20 -16.74
N GLY A 90 -7.27 -16.86 -15.74
CA GLY A 90 -6.80 -18.24 -15.83
C GLY A 90 -7.82 -19.25 -15.30
N ASP A 91 -7.29 -20.34 -14.74
CA ASP A 91 -8.08 -21.41 -14.13
C ASP A 91 -8.53 -21.02 -12.71
N GLY A 92 -9.83 -21.19 -12.43
CA GLY A 92 -10.45 -20.86 -11.14
C GLY A 92 -9.94 -21.69 -9.95
N SER A 93 -9.17 -22.74 -10.17
CA SER A 93 -8.47 -23.47 -9.08
C SER A 93 -7.33 -22.64 -8.48
N LYS A 94 -6.71 -21.77 -9.29
CA LYS A 94 -5.56 -20.94 -8.92
C LYS A 94 -5.87 -19.45 -8.89
N ASP A 95 -6.64 -18.96 -9.86
CA ASP A 95 -6.92 -17.55 -10.13
C ASP A 95 -8.19 -17.10 -9.42
N ALA A 96 -8.06 -16.09 -8.56
CA ALA A 96 -9.19 -15.53 -7.83
C ALA A 96 -10.24 -14.88 -8.76
N LEU A 97 -9.82 -14.23 -9.84
CA LEU A 97 -10.78 -13.62 -10.77
C LEU A 97 -11.68 -14.68 -11.39
N ALA A 98 -11.11 -15.77 -11.87
CA ALA A 98 -11.88 -16.89 -12.42
C ALA A 98 -12.79 -17.55 -11.35
N HIS A 99 -12.28 -17.69 -10.13
CA HIS A 99 -13.04 -18.26 -9.02
C HIS A 99 -14.27 -17.44 -8.66
N TYR A 100 -14.18 -16.09 -8.73
CA TYR A 100 -15.32 -15.19 -8.57
C TYR A 100 -16.19 -15.06 -9.83
N GLY A 101 -15.85 -15.72 -10.94
CA GLY A 101 -16.57 -15.62 -12.21
C GLY A 101 -16.39 -14.27 -12.92
N LEU A 102 -15.33 -13.54 -12.60
CA LEU A 102 -15.05 -12.22 -13.16
C LEU A 102 -14.32 -12.34 -14.49
N LYS A 103 -14.71 -11.54 -15.47
CA LYS A 103 -14.16 -11.56 -16.84
C LYS A 103 -13.79 -10.15 -17.33
N PRO A 104 -12.91 -9.41 -16.62
CA PRO A 104 -12.49 -8.10 -17.10
C PRO A 104 -11.72 -8.24 -18.41
N ALA A 105 -12.07 -7.41 -19.41
CA ALA A 105 -11.62 -7.58 -20.79
C ALA A 105 -10.14 -7.19 -20.96
N THR A 106 -9.74 -6.06 -20.37
CA THR A 106 -8.40 -5.49 -20.58
C THR A 106 -7.47 -5.77 -19.41
N ALA A 107 -6.15 -5.68 -19.64
CA ALA A 107 -5.14 -5.78 -18.58
C ALA A 107 -5.37 -4.73 -17.46
N HIS A 108 -5.76 -3.52 -17.85
CA HIS A 108 -6.07 -2.46 -16.90
C HIS A 108 -7.27 -2.79 -16.01
N GLU A 109 -8.38 -3.27 -16.61
CA GLU A 109 -9.55 -3.69 -15.84
C GLU A 109 -9.25 -4.86 -14.90
N ARG A 110 -8.42 -5.81 -15.33
CA ARG A 110 -7.98 -6.91 -14.46
C ARG A 110 -7.21 -6.39 -13.26
N LEU A 111 -6.29 -5.45 -13.47
CA LEU A 111 -5.52 -4.84 -12.39
C LEU A 111 -6.42 -4.07 -11.42
N GLU A 112 -7.38 -3.27 -11.91
CA GLU A 112 -8.37 -2.55 -11.12
C GLU A 112 -9.17 -3.50 -10.21
N VAL A 113 -9.64 -4.61 -10.78
CA VAL A 113 -10.42 -5.61 -10.05
C VAL A 113 -9.56 -6.36 -9.03
N VAL A 114 -8.31 -6.72 -9.36
CA VAL A 114 -7.36 -7.35 -8.43
C VAL A 114 -7.14 -6.45 -7.22
N TYR A 115 -6.87 -5.16 -7.42
CA TYR A 115 -6.67 -4.23 -6.31
C TYR A 115 -7.94 -3.97 -5.49
N SER A 116 -9.11 -3.97 -6.13
CA SER A 116 -10.40 -3.93 -5.41
C SER A 116 -10.61 -5.18 -4.53
N LEU A 117 -10.27 -6.36 -5.06
CA LEU A 117 -10.32 -7.62 -4.32
C LEU A 117 -9.33 -7.62 -3.14
N MET A 118 -8.13 -7.08 -3.36
CA MET A 118 -7.10 -6.94 -2.31
C MET A 118 -7.57 -6.07 -1.16
N LEU A 119 -8.30 -4.99 -1.43
CA LEU A 119 -8.84 -4.10 -0.40
C LEU A 119 -9.79 -4.87 0.53
N GLY A 120 -10.69 -5.68 -0.02
CA GLY A 120 -11.57 -6.54 0.76
C GLY A 120 -10.82 -7.69 1.46
N SER A 121 -9.77 -8.24 0.83
CA SER A 121 -8.92 -9.26 1.45
C SER A 121 -8.20 -8.70 2.68
N ALA A 122 -7.58 -7.53 2.60
CA ALA A 122 -6.93 -6.87 3.74
C ALA A 122 -7.92 -6.57 4.88
N ALA A 123 -9.19 -6.24 4.55
CA ALA A 123 -10.23 -6.11 5.56
C ALA A 123 -10.38 -7.38 6.39
N ARG A 124 -10.45 -8.53 5.74
CA ARG A 124 -10.68 -9.83 6.39
C ARG A 124 -9.44 -10.39 7.07
N GLU A 125 -8.27 -10.23 6.47
CA GLU A 125 -7.03 -10.85 6.96
C GLU A 125 -6.40 -10.05 8.13
N SER A 126 -6.52 -8.72 8.13
CA SER A 126 -5.81 -7.88 9.11
C SER A 126 -6.61 -6.67 9.62
N SER A 127 -7.86 -6.48 9.18
CA SER A 127 -8.59 -5.21 9.37
C SER A 127 -7.75 -4.01 8.89
N TRP A 128 -7.07 -4.17 7.75
CA TRP A 128 -6.13 -3.22 7.10
C TRP A 128 -4.93 -2.81 7.96
N ARG A 129 -4.62 -3.55 9.02
CA ARG A 129 -3.45 -3.24 9.87
C ARG A 129 -2.19 -3.86 9.27
N TRP A 130 -1.25 -3.02 8.91
CA TRP A 130 0.02 -3.40 8.26
C TRP A 130 0.91 -4.30 9.11
N CYS A 131 0.81 -4.23 10.42
CA CYS A 131 1.70 -4.90 11.36
C CYS A 131 1.12 -6.16 12.00
N VAL A 132 0.02 -6.69 11.51
CA VAL A 132 -0.53 -7.94 12.07
C VAL A 132 0.46 -9.07 11.87
N GLY A 133 0.84 -9.70 12.98
CA GLY A 133 1.69 -10.89 13.02
C GLY A 133 0.87 -12.17 12.94
N LYS A 134 1.50 -13.29 13.31
CA LYS A 134 0.86 -14.58 13.46
C LYS A 134 -0.33 -14.49 14.42
N ASP A 135 -1.41 -15.19 14.09
CA ASP A 135 -2.52 -15.40 15.02
C ASP A 135 -1.98 -15.97 16.35
N PRO A 136 -2.21 -15.31 17.49
CA PRO A 136 -1.75 -15.78 18.79
C PRO A 136 -2.25 -17.19 19.15
N GLU A 137 -3.43 -17.56 18.68
CA GLU A 137 -4.06 -18.87 18.93
C GLU A 137 -3.51 -19.96 18.00
N ALA A 138 -2.87 -19.62 16.89
CA ALA A 138 -2.27 -20.59 16.01
C ALA A 138 -1.03 -21.24 16.66
N SER A 139 -0.96 -22.57 16.63
CA SER A 139 0.13 -23.33 17.23
C SER A 139 1.45 -23.26 16.45
N ASN A 140 1.40 -22.89 15.17
CA ASN A 140 2.60 -22.86 14.34
C ASN A 140 3.57 -21.75 14.75
N THR A 141 4.87 -22.07 14.83
CA THR A 141 5.98 -21.15 15.09
C THR A 141 7.08 -21.28 14.04
N SER A 142 6.80 -22.00 12.95
CA SER A 142 7.74 -22.17 11.85
C SER A 142 7.87 -20.88 11.05
N ALA A 143 9.09 -20.48 10.73
CA ALA A 143 9.35 -19.36 9.84
C ALA A 143 8.68 -19.52 8.46
N GLU A 144 8.52 -20.76 7.99
CA GLU A 144 7.90 -21.08 6.70
C GLU A 144 6.39 -20.81 6.67
N THR A 145 5.70 -21.03 7.78
CA THR A 145 4.23 -21.04 7.82
C THR A 145 3.62 -19.91 8.64
N CYS A 146 4.41 -19.17 9.43
CA CYS A 146 3.91 -18.02 10.15
C CYS A 146 3.53 -16.89 9.18
N GLU A 147 2.29 -16.46 9.30
CA GLU A 147 1.70 -15.41 8.49
C GLU A 147 2.05 -14.02 9.03
N ALA A 148 2.07 -13.01 8.16
CA ALA A 148 2.37 -11.64 8.55
C ALA A 148 1.81 -10.59 7.58
N GLY A 149 1.62 -9.39 8.12
CA GLY A 149 1.28 -8.18 7.36
C GLY A 149 -0.18 -8.08 6.95
N LEU A 150 -0.44 -7.17 6.03
CA LEU A 150 -1.78 -6.79 5.55
C LEU A 150 -2.64 -7.98 5.08
N TYR A 151 -2.02 -8.99 4.50
CA TYR A 151 -2.72 -10.07 3.82
C TYR A 151 -2.47 -11.44 4.45
N GLN A 152 -1.87 -11.48 5.63
CA GLN A 152 -1.60 -12.72 6.37
C GLN A 152 -1.01 -13.81 5.46
N THR A 153 0.10 -13.46 4.80
CA THR A 153 0.79 -14.35 3.87
C THR A 153 2.03 -14.92 4.54
N SER A 154 2.36 -16.18 4.25
CA SER A 154 3.50 -16.91 4.81
C SER A 154 4.56 -17.24 3.76
N TRP A 155 5.80 -17.47 4.20
CA TRP A 155 6.96 -17.66 3.31
C TRP A 155 6.85 -18.89 2.40
N ASN A 156 6.21 -19.98 2.85
CA ASN A 156 5.99 -21.18 2.03
C ASN A 156 5.15 -20.89 0.75
N SER A 157 4.40 -19.80 0.72
CA SER A 157 3.60 -19.39 -0.43
C SER A 157 4.45 -18.96 -1.64
N ARG A 158 5.75 -18.69 -1.44
CA ARG A 158 6.69 -18.28 -2.51
C ARG A 158 6.75 -19.26 -3.68
N SER A 159 6.43 -20.54 -3.43
CA SER A 159 6.37 -21.56 -4.48
C SER A 159 5.21 -21.38 -5.47
N ALA A 160 4.30 -20.45 -5.23
CA ALA A 160 3.20 -20.15 -6.15
C ALA A 160 3.65 -19.57 -7.49
N SER A 161 4.75 -18.81 -7.49
CA SER A 161 5.33 -18.23 -8.70
C SER A 161 6.82 -17.95 -8.48
N PRO A 162 7.69 -18.17 -9.48
CA PRO A 162 9.10 -17.79 -9.42
C PRO A 162 9.31 -16.26 -9.30
N ALA A 163 8.30 -15.44 -9.61
CA ALA A 163 8.32 -13.99 -9.39
C ALA A 163 8.39 -13.62 -7.91
N LEU A 164 7.80 -14.41 -7.02
CA LEU A 164 7.68 -14.09 -5.59
C LEU A 164 9.01 -14.07 -4.84
N PRO A 165 9.91 -15.07 -4.95
CA PRO A 165 11.23 -14.97 -4.35
C PRO A 165 12.08 -13.86 -4.97
N ARG A 166 11.96 -13.55 -6.27
CA ARG A 166 12.65 -12.41 -6.89
C ARG A 166 12.15 -11.07 -6.34
N LEU A 167 10.85 -10.93 -6.18
CA LEU A 167 10.24 -9.76 -5.54
C LEU A 167 10.77 -9.55 -4.11
N PHE A 168 10.82 -10.63 -3.32
CA PHE A 168 11.37 -10.60 -1.96
C PHE A 168 12.82 -10.12 -1.95
N GLN A 169 13.69 -10.67 -2.79
CA GLN A 169 15.09 -10.24 -2.87
C GLN A 169 15.23 -8.78 -3.31
N LYS A 170 14.42 -8.33 -4.27
CA LYS A 170 14.37 -6.93 -4.69
C LYS A 170 14.08 -6.01 -3.50
N PHE A 171 13.01 -6.26 -2.74
CA PHE A 171 12.62 -5.41 -1.62
C PHE A 171 13.50 -5.55 -0.37
N LYS A 172 14.35 -6.57 -0.29
CA LYS A 172 15.41 -6.64 0.74
C LYS A 172 16.46 -5.55 0.53
N THR A 173 16.77 -5.23 -0.71
CA THR A 173 17.83 -4.29 -1.08
C THR A 173 17.31 -2.90 -1.43
N ASP A 174 16.13 -2.82 -2.04
CA ASP A 174 15.52 -1.56 -2.47
C ASP A 174 14.13 -1.40 -1.83
N LYS A 175 13.98 -0.41 -0.97
CA LYS A 175 12.74 -0.09 -0.27
C LYS A 175 11.83 0.88 -1.04
N SER A 176 12.20 1.25 -2.27
CA SER A 176 11.33 2.09 -3.10
C SER A 176 9.99 1.40 -3.38
N GLY A 177 8.90 2.14 -3.17
CA GLY A 177 7.55 1.60 -3.30
C GLY A 177 7.04 0.82 -2.07
N CYS A 178 7.73 0.85 -0.92
CA CYS A 178 7.18 0.35 0.34
C CYS A 178 5.97 1.16 0.80
N PHE A 179 5.92 2.46 0.52
CA PHE A 179 4.86 3.40 0.94
C PHE A 179 4.51 3.26 2.43
N ALA A 180 5.54 3.01 3.24
CA ALA A 180 5.37 2.66 4.64
C ALA A 180 4.66 3.77 5.44
N THR A 181 4.99 5.03 5.17
CA THR A 181 4.39 6.19 5.83
C THR A 181 2.89 6.28 5.54
N GLU A 182 2.50 6.09 4.27
CA GLU A 182 1.13 6.19 3.81
C GLU A 182 0.26 5.07 4.37
N TYR A 183 0.75 3.83 4.36
CA TYR A 183 0.02 2.68 4.92
C TYR A 183 -0.08 2.71 6.44
N LYS A 184 0.99 3.10 7.11
CA LYS A 184 1.05 3.05 8.57
C LYS A 184 0.14 4.09 9.21
N GLY A 185 0.14 5.32 8.70
CA GLY A 185 -0.64 6.41 9.28
C GLY A 185 -0.42 6.52 10.79
N ALA A 186 -1.51 6.63 11.54
CA ALA A 186 -1.50 6.68 13.01
C ALA A 186 -1.66 5.30 13.68
N THR A 187 -1.61 4.19 12.93
CA THR A 187 -1.77 2.85 13.48
C THR A 187 -0.57 2.48 14.36
N THR A 188 -0.81 2.20 15.63
CA THR A 188 0.17 1.65 16.56
C THR A 188 0.15 0.13 16.53
N CYS A 189 1.32 -0.47 16.66
CA CYS A 189 1.50 -1.92 16.65
C CYS A 189 1.98 -2.39 18.02
N SER A 190 1.39 -3.46 18.55
CA SER A 190 1.89 -4.09 19.78
C SER A 190 3.18 -4.88 19.49
N ASP A 191 4.00 -5.08 20.53
CA ASP A 191 5.19 -5.92 20.43
C ASP A 191 4.87 -7.35 19.98
N ALA A 192 3.73 -7.88 20.42
CA ALA A 192 3.26 -9.20 20.00
C ALA A 192 3.03 -9.27 18.49
N ASN A 193 2.44 -8.23 17.89
CA ASN A 193 2.25 -8.14 16.44
C ASN A 193 3.59 -8.00 15.69
N MET A 194 4.54 -7.28 16.26
CA MET A 194 5.86 -7.07 15.63
C MET A 194 6.79 -8.27 15.78
N LYS A 195 6.50 -9.21 16.67
CA LYS A 195 7.28 -10.44 16.84
C LYS A 195 7.34 -11.25 15.53
N ASN A 196 8.53 -11.75 15.21
CA ASN A 196 8.77 -12.68 14.11
C ASN A 196 9.14 -14.06 14.67
N TRP A 197 8.78 -15.11 13.96
CA TRP A 197 8.88 -16.49 14.46
C TRP A 197 9.82 -17.33 13.59
N GLY A 198 10.60 -18.20 14.26
CA GLY A 198 11.55 -19.10 13.62
C GLY A 198 12.87 -18.43 13.25
N THR A 199 13.53 -18.92 12.19
CA THR A 199 14.84 -18.42 11.72
C THR A 199 14.90 -18.39 10.19
N GLY A 200 15.92 -17.74 9.62
CA GLY A 200 16.20 -17.69 8.19
C GLY A 200 15.27 -16.74 7.40
N GLU A 201 15.16 -16.99 6.10
CA GLU A 201 14.43 -16.10 5.18
C GLU A 201 12.95 -15.91 5.51
N GLY A 202 12.31 -16.90 6.12
CA GLY A 202 10.91 -16.78 6.56
C GLY A 202 10.73 -15.71 7.64
N VAL A 203 11.72 -15.53 8.55
CA VAL A 203 11.71 -14.42 9.52
C VAL A 203 11.87 -13.08 8.82
N GLU A 204 12.78 -13.00 7.85
CA GLU A 204 12.98 -11.79 7.06
C GLU A 204 11.75 -11.43 6.23
N PHE A 205 11.05 -12.44 5.71
CA PHE A 205 9.79 -12.27 4.99
C PHE A 205 8.68 -11.71 5.91
N GLN A 206 8.51 -12.27 7.11
CA GLN A 206 7.55 -11.77 8.10
C GLN A 206 7.83 -10.30 8.45
N LYS A 207 9.12 -9.97 8.67
CA LYS A 207 9.56 -8.60 8.94
C LYS A 207 9.24 -7.68 7.76
N LEU A 208 9.64 -8.08 6.55
CA LEU A 208 9.43 -7.29 5.34
C LEU A 208 7.93 -7.08 5.06
N SER A 209 7.10 -8.11 5.23
CA SER A 209 5.64 -8.03 5.02
C SER A 209 4.96 -7.04 5.95
N LYS A 210 5.53 -6.80 7.15
CA LYS A 210 5.05 -5.80 8.10
C LYS A 210 5.66 -4.43 7.88
N GLU A 211 6.95 -4.34 7.64
CA GLU A 211 7.66 -3.05 7.53
C GLU A 211 7.49 -2.37 6.17
N CYS A 212 7.23 -3.16 5.13
CA CYS A 212 7.07 -2.72 3.74
C CYS A 212 5.70 -3.13 3.17
N PRO A 213 4.61 -2.45 3.52
CA PRO A 213 3.27 -2.83 3.05
C PRO A 213 3.12 -2.85 1.53
N GLY A 214 3.88 -2.02 0.79
CA GLY A 214 3.92 -2.06 -0.67
C GLY A 214 4.45 -3.39 -1.21
N PHE A 215 5.48 -3.99 -0.58
CA PHE A 215 5.92 -5.34 -0.88
C PHE A 215 4.79 -6.36 -0.67
N ALA A 216 4.16 -6.33 0.50
CA ALA A 216 3.05 -7.25 0.81
C ALA A 216 1.91 -7.12 -0.22
N THR A 217 1.67 -5.89 -0.71
CA THR A 217 0.65 -5.60 -1.73
C THR A 217 1.02 -6.22 -3.09
N GLU A 218 2.24 -6.00 -3.60
CA GLU A 218 2.68 -6.61 -4.85
C GLU A 218 2.71 -8.15 -4.76
N TYR A 219 3.16 -8.69 -3.63
CA TYR A 219 3.18 -10.13 -3.37
C TYR A 219 1.77 -10.72 -3.40
N HIS A 220 0.83 -10.09 -2.71
CA HIS A 220 -0.56 -10.55 -2.65
C HIS A 220 -1.26 -10.49 -4.02
N ALA A 221 -0.98 -9.47 -4.84
CA ALA A 221 -1.52 -9.38 -6.20
C ALA A 221 -1.13 -10.60 -7.05
N VAL A 222 0.11 -11.07 -6.97
CA VAL A 222 0.58 -12.29 -7.62
C VAL A 222 -0.12 -13.53 -7.02
N MET A 223 -0.22 -13.60 -5.70
CA MET A 223 -0.85 -14.72 -5.00
C MET A 223 -2.32 -14.91 -5.41
N LEU A 224 -3.10 -13.83 -5.55
CA LEU A 224 -4.50 -13.89 -5.98
C LEU A 224 -4.65 -14.51 -7.38
N ARG A 225 -3.66 -14.38 -8.24
CA ARG A 225 -3.67 -14.90 -9.60
C ARG A 225 -3.08 -16.31 -9.72
N MET A 226 -2.20 -16.70 -8.79
CA MET A 226 -1.41 -17.94 -8.89
C MET A 226 -1.75 -18.97 -7.82
N ARG A 227 -2.25 -18.54 -6.66
CA ARG A 227 -2.58 -19.44 -5.53
C ARG A 227 -3.68 -18.86 -4.62
N ARG A 228 -4.84 -18.53 -5.19
CA ARG A 228 -5.99 -18.04 -4.42
C ARG A 228 -6.38 -18.90 -3.23
N SER A 229 -6.11 -20.20 -3.32
CA SER A 229 -6.46 -21.19 -2.29
C SER A 229 -5.72 -21.00 -0.97
N HIS A 230 -4.69 -20.16 -0.92
CA HIS A 230 -4.02 -19.74 0.32
C HIS A 230 -4.97 -18.94 1.24
N TYR A 231 -5.95 -18.23 0.69
CA TYR A 231 -6.81 -17.32 1.43
C TYR A 231 -8.21 -17.87 1.68
N GLY A 232 -8.54 -18.07 2.96
CA GLY A 232 -9.85 -18.58 3.38
C GLY A 232 -11.03 -17.73 2.90
N PRO A 233 -11.01 -16.39 3.00
CA PRO A 233 -12.08 -15.55 2.49
C PRO A 233 -12.32 -15.69 0.98
N ILE A 234 -11.24 -15.83 0.18
CA ILE A 234 -11.33 -16.09 -1.25
C ILE A 234 -11.99 -17.42 -1.53
N ASN A 235 -11.55 -18.49 -0.85
CA ASN A 235 -12.09 -19.83 -1.04
C ASN A 235 -13.59 -19.91 -0.74
N ARG A 236 -14.05 -19.16 0.25
CA ARG A 236 -15.48 -19.08 0.63
C ARG A 236 -16.28 -18.10 -0.24
N LYS A 237 -15.69 -17.49 -1.25
CA LYS A 237 -16.31 -16.45 -2.10
C LYS A 237 -16.96 -15.34 -1.26
N THR A 238 -16.31 -14.94 -0.18
CA THR A 238 -16.74 -13.78 0.61
C THR A 238 -16.85 -12.56 -0.30
N SER A 239 -17.88 -11.72 -0.14
CA SER A 239 -18.08 -10.52 -0.95
C SER A 239 -17.03 -9.46 -0.64
N LEU A 240 -15.86 -9.58 -1.26
CA LEU A 240 -14.69 -8.71 -1.03
C LEU A 240 -14.63 -7.52 -1.99
N ILE A 241 -15.20 -7.65 -3.19
CA ILE A 241 -15.15 -6.63 -4.23
C ILE A 241 -16.30 -5.65 -4.05
N LYS A 242 -15.95 -4.37 -4.01
CA LYS A 242 -16.93 -3.27 -3.96
C LYS A 242 -16.78 -2.43 -5.24
N PRO A 243 -17.87 -2.24 -6.03
CA PRO A 243 -17.81 -1.46 -7.27
C PRO A 243 -17.24 -0.05 -7.12
N ALA A 244 -17.55 0.61 -6.00
CA ALA A 244 -16.99 1.92 -5.68
C ALA A 244 -15.45 1.91 -5.57
N CYS A 245 -14.86 0.81 -5.08
CA CYS A 245 -13.41 0.68 -4.96
C CYS A 245 -12.77 0.34 -6.31
N THR A 246 -13.41 -0.47 -7.14
CA THR A 246 -12.96 -0.68 -8.53
C THR A 246 -12.96 0.63 -9.32
N LYS A 247 -14.02 1.45 -9.15
CA LYS A 247 -14.07 2.78 -9.76
C LYS A 247 -12.96 3.70 -9.28
N MET A 248 -12.63 3.70 -8.00
CA MET A 248 -11.51 4.47 -7.46
C MET A 248 -10.19 4.13 -8.17
N PHE A 249 -9.87 2.86 -8.34
CA PHE A 249 -8.66 2.45 -9.08
C PHE A 249 -8.71 2.83 -10.56
N LYS A 250 -9.87 2.73 -11.20
CA LYS A 250 -10.06 3.22 -12.55
C LYS A 250 -9.79 4.72 -12.66
N ASP A 251 -10.31 5.53 -11.74
CA ASP A 251 -10.11 6.99 -11.72
C ASP A 251 -8.61 7.34 -11.53
N ILE A 252 -7.89 6.60 -10.67
CA ILE A 252 -6.43 6.75 -10.50
C ILE A 252 -5.69 6.42 -11.80
N ARG A 253 -6.03 5.33 -12.49
CA ARG A 253 -5.43 4.97 -13.78
C ARG A 253 -5.66 6.06 -14.83
N ILE A 254 -6.89 6.54 -14.97
CA ILE A 254 -7.23 7.62 -15.91
C ILE A 254 -6.39 8.88 -15.60
N LYS A 255 -6.23 9.23 -14.33
CA LYS A 255 -5.38 10.35 -13.92
C LYS A 255 -3.93 10.17 -14.35
N ILE A 256 -3.36 8.97 -14.15
CA ILE A 256 -1.98 8.66 -14.56
C ILE A 256 -1.84 8.75 -16.09
N GLN A 257 -2.79 8.22 -16.83
CA GLN A 257 -2.79 8.26 -18.31
C GLN A 257 -2.89 9.69 -18.83
N SER A 258 -3.66 10.56 -18.17
CA SER A 258 -3.77 11.99 -18.53
C SER A 258 -2.56 12.82 -18.10
N LYS A 259 -1.75 12.32 -17.14
CA LYS A 259 -0.58 13.03 -16.60
C LYS A 259 0.59 12.05 -16.37
N PRO A 260 1.26 11.58 -17.43
CA PRO A 260 2.32 10.57 -17.33
C PRO A 260 3.53 10.98 -16.46
N SER A 261 3.72 12.29 -16.23
CA SER A 261 4.77 12.78 -15.32
C SER A 261 4.59 12.31 -13.86
N LEU A 262 3.39 11.83 -13.47
CA LEU A 262 3.17 11.21 -12.17
C LEU A 262 4.00 9.94 -11.98
N CYS A 263 4.22 9.16 -13.06
CA CYS A 263 5.04 7.94 -13.01
C CYS A 263 6.50 8.22 -12.69
N GLN A 264 7.08 9.31 -13.23
CA GLN A 264 8.48 9.68 -12.96
C GLN A 264 8.72 10.00 -11.47
N LYS A 265 7.68 10.43 -10.77
CA LYS A 265 7.76 10.79 -9.36
C LYS A 265 7.54 9.58 -8.46
N LEU A 266 6.67 8.65 -8.87
CA LEU A 266 6.46 7.38 -8.18
C LEU A 266 7.70 6.47 -8.21
N SER A 267 8.53 6.54 -9.25
CA SER A 267 9.76 5.75 -9.35
C SER A 267 10.86 6.19 -8.38
N LYS A 268 10.73 7.36 -7.76
CA LYS A 268 11.70 7.95 -6.81
C LYS A 268 11.23 7.87 -5.34
N SER A 269 10.03 7.38 -5.09
CA SER A 269 9.43 7.18 -3.76
C SER A 269 9.42 5.70 -3.38
#